data_b1cb40aa9289b06fa6830f4a4f7d8f3b
#
_entry.id   b1cb40aa9289b06fa6830f4a4f7d8f3b
#
_cell.length_a   1.000
_cell.length_b   1.000
_cell.length_c   1.000
_cell.angle_alpha   90.00
_cell.angle_beta   90.00
_cell.angle_gamma   90.00
#
_symmetry.space_group_name_H-M   'P 1'
#
loop_
_entity.id
_entity.type
_entity.pdbx_description
1 polymer ?
#
loop_
_entity_poly.entity_id
_entity_poly.type
_entity_poly.pdbx_seq_one_letter_code
_entity_poly.pdbx_strand_id
1 'polypeptide(L)'
;MNVLSAVSFLAFVASGLAVAAGQKWAAEPTRRFLTNIFIGIVLLVSFAAGLSQRDMWPFSSWTMMVGLTPPATRSLPTLRIVGVDANGNEHEIDYRAWNPLSLEELYAWQNRHFFKMDLASQDLVASYLLQLSDQARERAISQGGLKFPHRWLGVLTAPTHVLHPAIWSAADGVPRDRFVGLRIYQESWDLEASQPAPVKNARVLAYEYQQP
;
A
#
# COMPACT_ATOMS: atom_id res chain seq x y z
N MET A 1 14.53 5.84 -1.36
CA MET A 1 14.43 5.03 -2.62
C MET A 1 14.62 3.58 -2.24
N ASN A 2 13.68 2.70 -2.54
CA ASN A 2 13.74 1.28 -2.20
C ASN A 2 14.82 0.60 -3.08
N VAL A 3 15.54 -0.39 -2.54
CA VAL A 3 16.58 -1.14 -3.27
C VAL A 3 16.06 -1.68 -4.61
N LEU A 4 14.82 -2.20 -4.64
CA LEU A 4 14.21 -2.72 -5.86
C LEU A 4 14.00 -1.62 -6.92
N SER A 5 13.53 -0.44 -6.53
CA SER A 5 13.38 0.70 -7.45
C SER A 5 14.73 1.17 -7.98
N ALA A 6 15.77 1.18 -7.14
CA ALA A 6 17.12 1.52 -7.56
C ALA A 6 17.67 0.52 -8.58
N VAL A 7 17.51 -0.78 -8.31
CA VAL A 7 17.95 -1.85 -9.21
C VAL A 7 17.21 -1.80 -10.54
N SER A 8 15.88 -1.63 -10.51
CA SER A 8 15.06 -1.52 -11.73
C SER A 8 15.45 -0.30 -12.56
N PHE A 9 15.68 0.84 -11.93
CA PHE A 9 16.13 2.06 -12.59
C PHE A 9 17.53 1.87 -13.23
N LEU A 10 18.48 1.30 -12.48
CA LEU A 10 19.83 1.05 -13.01
C LEU A 10 19.79 0.05 -14.18
N ALA A 11 19.01 -1.01 -14.09
CA ALA A 11 18.84 -1.98 -15.17
C ALA A 11 18.24 -1.32 -16.43
N PHE A 12 17.24 -0.47 -16.26
CA PHE A 12 16.63 0.29 -17.36
C PHE A 12 17.64 1.24 -18.02
N VAL A 13 18.35 2.05 -17.22
CA VAL A 13 19.34 3.00 -17.74
C VAL A 13 20.50 2.28 -18.43
N ALA A 14 21.06 1.24 -17.79
CA ALA A 14 22.18 0.49 -18.35
C ALA A 14 21.81 -0.20 -19.67
N SER A 15 20.63 -0.84 -19.74
CA SER A 15 20.15 -1.47 -20.97
C SER A 15 19.84 -0.46 -22.07
N GLY A 16 19.28 0.69 -21.73
CA GLY A 16 19.04 1.79 -22.69
C GLY A 16 20.34 2.35 -23.26
N LEU A 17 21.35 2.57 -22.41
CA LEU A 17 22.69 2.97 -22.85
C LEU A 17 23.35 1.94 -23.74
N ALA A 18 23.22 0.63 -23.40
CA ALA A 18 23.75 -0.46 -24.21
C ALA A 18 23.12 -0.50 -25.60
N VAL A 19 21.79 -0.29 -25.70
CA VAL A 19 21.10 -0.17 -26.99
C VAL A 19 21.62 1.05 -27.78
N ALA A 20 21.70 2.21 -27.14
CA ALA A 20 22.17 3.44 -27.79
C ALA A 20 23.61 3.31 -28.31
N ALA A 21 24.51 2.72 -27.51
CA ALA A 21 25.87 2.43 -27.94
C ALA A 21 25.91 1.39 -29.07
N GLY A 22 25.12 0.32 -28.95
CA GLY A 22 25.03 -0.75 -29.93
C GLY A 22 24.53 -0.26 -31.32
N GLN A 23 23.69 0.75 -31.37
CA GLN A 23 23.25 1.35 -32.63
C GLN A 23 24.42 1.91 -33.46
N LYS A 24 25.47 2.38 -32.82
CA LYS A 24 26.61 3.00 -33.46
C LYS A 24 27.69 2.01 -33.89
N TRP A 25 27.93 0.95 -33.10
CA TRP A 25 29.15 0.14 -33.25
C TRP A 25 28.89 -1.37 -33.38
N ALA A 26 27.68 -1.84 -33.11
CA ALA A 26 27.40 -3.27 -33.14
C ALA A 26 26.89 -3.77 -34.49
N ALA A 27 27.20 -5.02 -34.84
CA ALA A 27 26.62 -5.72 -35.97
C ALA A 27 25.10 -5.93 -35.79
N GLU A 28 24.38 -6.05 -36.90
CA GLU A 28 22.89 -6.18 -36.92
C GLU A 28 22.34 -7.21 -35.92
N PRO A 29 22.87 -8.46 -35.82
CA PRO A 29 22.33 -9.42 -34.87
C PRO A 29 22.52 -8.98 -33.41
N THR A 30 23.62 -8.33 -33.08
CA THR A 30 23.90 -7.80 -31.74
C THR A 30 22.95 -6.64 -31.40
N ARG A 31 22.66 -5.76 -32.35
CA ARG A 31 21.69 -4.67 -32.16
C ARG A 31 20.30 -5.21 -31.86
N ARG A 32 19.84 -6.21 -32.64
CA ARG A 32 18.54 -6.84 -32.38
C ARG A 32 18.48 -7.51 -31.00
N PHE A 33 19.55 -8.21 -30.62
CA PHE A 33 19.65 -8.84 -29.31
C PHE A 33 19.57 -7.83 -28.16
N LEU A 34 20.36 -6.75 -28.22
CA LEU A 34 20.32 -5.68 -27.21
C LEU A 34 18.95 -5.01 -27.13
N THR A 35 18.31 -4.73 -28.27
CA THR A 35 16.96 -4.16 -28.31
C THR A 35 15.93 -5.09 -27.69
N ASN A 36 16.00 -6.39 -27.97
CA ASN A 36 15.08 -7.37 -27.39
C ASN A 36 15.28 -7.51 -25.86
N ILE A 37 16.52 -7.46 -25.38
CA ILE A 37 16.80 -7.43 -23.93
C ILE A 37 16.19 -6.18 -23.30
N PHE A 38 16.38 -5.00 -23.90
CA PHE A 38 15.81 -3.76 -23.39
C PHE A 38 14.28 -3.84 -23.31
N ILE A 39 13.63 -4.30 -24.39
CA ILE A 39 12.17 -4.50 -24.41
C ILE A 39 11.74 -5.48 -23.32
N GLY A 40 12.47 -6.59 -23.16
CA GLY A 40 12.19 -7.57 -22.12
C GLY A 40 12.29 -6.98 -20.71
N ILE A 41 13.31 -6.17 -20.43
CA ILE A 41 13.46 -5.46 -19.15
C ILE A 41 12.31 -4.48 -18.93
N VAL A 42 11.97 -3.67 -19.95
CA VAL A 42 10.85 -2.71 -19.85
C VAL A 42 9.54 -3.42 -19.54
N LEU A 43 9.23 -4.51 -20.27
CA LEU A 43 8.02 -5.29 -20.04
C LEU A 43 8.00 -5.94 -18.66
N LEU A 44 9.12 -6.52 -18.22
CA LEU A 44 9.24 -7.15 -16.91
C LEU A 44 9.04 -6.14 -15.78
N VAL A 45 9.71 -4.98 -15.87
CA VAL A 45 9.60 -3.93 -14.84
C VAL A 45 8.19 -3.33 -14.84
N SER A 46 7.59 -3.09 -16.02
CA SER A 46 6.21 -2.59 -16.12
C SER A 46 5.21 -3.58 -15.54
N PHE A 47 5.39 -4.87 -15.82
CA PHE A 47 4.55 -5.93 -15.26
C PHE A 47 4.71 -6.03 -13.74
N ALA A 48 5.96 -5.98 -13.24
CA ALA A 48 6.23 -5.97 -11.80
C ALA A 48 5.65 -4.73 -11.11
N ALA A 49 5.77 -3.55 -11.73
CA ALA A 49 5.16 -2.31 -11.23
C ALA A 49 3.63 -2.42 -11.18
N GLY A 50 3.01 -2.92 -12.24
CA GLY A 50 1.56 -3.13 -12.32
C GLY A 50 1.05 -4.13 -11.28
N LEU A 51 1.73 -5.28 -11.10
CA LEU A 51 1.36 -6.28 -10.09
C LEU A 51 1.59 -5.80 -8.66
N SER A 52 2.62 -4.99 -8.46
CA SER A 52 3.01 -4.52 -7.13
C SER A 52 2.25 -3.27 -6.68
N GLN A 53 1.54 -2.61 -7.58
CA GLN A 53 0.90 -1.31 -7.36
C GLN A 53 1.86 -0.26 -6.75
N ARG A 54 3.17 -0.43 -6.96
CA ARG A 54 4.21 0.48 -6.48
C ARG A 54 4.64 1.44 -7.58
N ASP A 55 4.88 2.66 -7.15
CA ASP A 55 5.57 3.62 -7.99
C ASP A 55 7.03 3.21 -8.17
N MET A 56 7.34 2.64 -9.32
CA MET A 56 8.71 2.34 -9.77
C MET A 56 9.08 3.30 -10.89
N TRP A 57 9.55 4.48 -10.52
CA TRP A 57 9.97 5.44 -11.56
C TRP A 57 11.01 4.83 -12.52
N PRO A 58 10.86 4.96 -13.85
CA PRO A 58 9.86 5.71 -14.61
C PRO A 58 8.56 4.94 -14.93
N PHE A 59 8.36 3.76 -14.37
CA PHE A 59 7.24 2.84 -14.65
C PHE A 59 6.13 2.94 -13.59
N SER A 60 6.01 4.08 -12.93
CA SER A 60 4.95 4.26 -11.95
C SER A 60 3.58 4.23 -12.62
N SER A 61 2.63 3.59 -11.95
CA SER A 61 1.22 3.80 -12.24
C SER A 61 0.88 5.22 -11.83
N TRP A 62 1.09 6.13 -12.73
CA TRP A 62 1.02 7.57 -12.56
C TRP A 62 -0.29 8.04 -11.91
N THR A 63 -0.36 8.00 -10.62
CA THR A 63 -1.22 8.90 -9.84
C THR A 63 -0.54 10.28 -9.83
N MET A 64 -0.33 10.80 -11.05
CA MET A 64 0.32 12.06 -11.20
C MET A 64 -0.45 13.14 -10.49
N MET A 65 0.19 13.71 -9.47
CA MET A 65 -0.05 15.07 -8.98
C MET A 65 -1.50 15.43 -8.57
N VAL A 66 -2.39 14.46 -8.42
CA VAL A 66 -3.77 14.70 -8.04
C VAL A 66 -3.89 15.11 -6.57
N GLY A 67 -2.79 15.06 -5.84
CA GLY A 67 -2.74 15.37 -4.43
C GLY A 67 -1.58 16.27 -4.03
N LEU A 68 -1.16 17.22 -4.88
CA LEU A 68 -0.25 18.27 -4.41
C LEU A 68 -0.93 19.03 -3.28
N THR A 69 -0.58 18.64 -2.06
CA THR A 69 -0.94 19.39 -0.88
C THR A 69 -0.31 20.78 -1.02
N PRO A 70 -1.10 21.87 -0.97
CA PRO A 70 -0.54 23.20 -1.10
C PRO A 70 0.59 23.41 -0.07
N PRO A 71 1.67 24.13 -0.41
CA PRO A 71 2.77 24.38 0.51
C PRO A 71 2.34 25.01 1.85
N ALA A 72 1.15 25.63 1.89
CA ALA A 72 0.56 26.19 3.11
C ALA A 72 -0.09 25.14 4.03
N THR A 73 -0.23 23.89 3.60
CA THR A 73 -0.85 22.86 4.43
C THR A 73 0.22 22.27 5.36
N ARG A 74 0.18 22.65 6.63
CA ARG A 74 1.11 22.16 7.65
C ARG A 74 0.79 20.77 8.16
N SER A 75 -0.45 20.32 7.99
CA SER A 75 -0.95 19.03 8.50
C SER A 75 -1.50 18.18 7.39
N LEU A 76 -1.08 16.93 7.34
CA LEU A 76 -1.59 15.92 6.40
C LEU A 76 -2.52 14.97 7.16
N PRO A 77 -3.83 15.03 6.89
CA PRO A 77 -4.77 14.09 7.49
C PRO A 77 -4.71 12.74 6.78
N THR A 78 -4.70 11.66 7.56
CA THR A 78 -4.86 10.29 7.08
C THR A 78 -5.86 9.56 7.96
N LEU A 79 -6.40 8.45 7.46
CA LEU A 79 -7.25 7.58 8.23
C LEU A 79 -6.47 6.33 8.63
N ARG A 80 -6.79 5.79 9.80
CA ARG A 80 -6.26 4.51 10.28
C ARG A 80 -7.42 3.67 10.78
N ILE A 81 -7.51 2.45 10.24
CA ILE A 81 -8.54 1.49 10.61
C ILE A 81 -7.88 0.36 11.38
N VAL A 82 -8.36 0.10 12.59
CA VAL A 82 -7.86 -0.98 13.45
C VAL A 82 -8.99 -1.90 13.84
N GLY A 83 -8.69 -3.20 13.95
CA GLY A 83 -9.58 -4.19 14.53
C GLY A 83 -9.45 -4.21 16.04
N VAL A 84 -10.54 -4.43 16.75
CA VAL A 84 -10.57 -4.53 18.20
C VAL A 84 -10.97 -5.96 18.59
N ASP A 85 -10.18 -6.61 19.45
CA ASP A 85 -10.49 -7.93 19.97
C ASP A 85 -11.45 -7.87 21.18
N ALA A 86 -11.87 -9.03 21.67
CA ALA A 86 -12.76 -9.14 22.81
C ALA A 86 -12.17 -8.58 24.13
N ASN A 87 -10.86 -8.41 24.22
CA ASN A 87 -10.17 -7.82 25.35
C ASN A 87 -10.01 -6.30 25.23
N GLY A 88 -10.45 -5.73 24.10
CA GLY A 88 -10.31 -4.30 23.80
C GLY A 88 -8.95 -3.90 23.21
N ASN A 89 -8.08 -4.87 22.91
CA ASN A 89 -6.80 -4.58 22.28
C ASN A 89 -6.99 -4.23 20.81
N GLU A 90 -6.22 -3.25 20.34
CA GLU A 90 -6.22 -2.79 18.98
C GLU A 90 -5.17 -3.53 18.16
N HIS A 91 -5.57 -3.98 16.99
CA HIS A 91 -4.73 -4.70 16.04
C HIS A 91 -4.75 -4.01 14.68
N GLU A 92 -3.57 -3.87 14.08
CA GLU A 92 -3.47 -3.38 12.71
C GLU A 92 -4.07 -4.41 11.75
N ILE A 93 -4.90 -3.92 10.82
CA ILE A 93 -5.49 -4.75 9.78
C ILE A 93 -4.60 -4.69 8.54
N ASP A 94 -4.32 -5.86 7.96
CA ASP A 94 -3.60 -5.92 6.67
C ASP A 94 -4.41 -5.19 5.60
N TYR A 95 -3.77 -4.24 4.93
CA TYR A 95 -4.43 -3.39 3.91
C TYR A 95 -5.09 -4.18 2.78
N ARG A 96 -4.65 -5.42 2.55
CA ARG A 96 -5.23 -6.33 1.54
C ARG A 96 -6.56 -6.95 1.96
N ALA A 97 -6.95 -6.80 3.22
CA ALA A 97 -8.30 -7.19 3.68
C ALA A 97 -9.40 -6.48 2.89
N TRP A 98 -9.09 -5.29 2.38
CA TRP A 98 -10.01 -4.43 1.67
C TRP A 98 -10.14 -4.73 0.17
N ASN A 99 -9.34 -5.68 -0.38
CA ASN A 99 -9.42 -6.02 -1.80
C ASN A 99 -10.87 -6.34 -2.24
N PRO A 100 -11.31 -5.83 -3.41
CA PRO A 100 -10.53 -5.25 -4.50
C PRO A 100 -10.22 -3.74 -4.36
N LEU A 101 -10.71 -3.07 -3.33
CA LEU A 101 -10.42 -1.65 -3.11
C LEU A 101 -8.97 -1.49 -2.65
N SER A 102 -8.26 -0.55 -3.23
CA SER A 102 -7.00 -0.11 -2.67
C SER A 102 -7.23 0.66 -1.37
N LEU A 103 -6.22 0.74 -0.51
CA LEU A 103 -6.34 1.50 0.73
C LEU A 103 -6.61 2.99 0.47
N GLU A 104 -6.07 3.54 -0.61
CA GLU A 104 -6.30 4.93 -1.03
C GLU A 104 -7.76 5.16 -1.45
N GLU A 105 -8.31 4.23 -2.25
CA GLU A 105 -9.71 4.31 -2.66
C GLU A 105 -10.64 4.20 -1.46
N LEU A 106 -10.35 3.29 -0.51
CA LEU A 106 -11.11 3.16 0.72
C LEU A 106 -11.05 4.45 1.54
N TYR A 107 -9.88 5.05 1.74
CA TYR A 107 -9.72 6.29 2.48
C TYR A 107 -10.41 7.48 1.77
N ALA A 108 -10.25 7.59 0.46
CA ALA A 108 -10.93 8.62 -0.32
C ALA A 108 -12.45 8.48 -0.24
N TRP A 109 -12.95 7.25 -0.30
CA TRP A 109 -14.38 6.96 -0.17
C TRP A 109 -14.89 7.28 1.24
N GLN A 110 -14.17 6.89 2.28
CA GLN A 110 -14.53 7.19 3.67
C GLN A 110 -14.62 8.68 3.91
N ASN A 111 -13.65 9.46 3.48
CA ASN A 111 -13.65 10.91 3.63
C ASN A 111 -14.79 11.59 2.87
N ARG A 112 -15.17 11.08 1.70
CA ARG A 112 -16.21 11.68 0.85
C ARG A 112 -17.61 11.28 1.25
N HIS A 113 -17.80 10.06 1.72
CA HIS A 113 -19.12 9.46 1.88
C HIS A 113 -19.39 8.96 3.31
N PHE A 114 -18.50 8.13 3.89
CA PHE A 114 -18.76 7.45 5.16
C PHE A 114 -19.15 8.42 6.28
N PHE A 115 -18.36 9.46 6.50
CA PHE A 115 -18.64 10.42 7.57
C PHE A 115 -19.84 11.34 7.32
N LYS A 116 -20.48 11.23 6.17
CA LYS A 116 -21.71 11.97 5.84
C LYS A 116 -22.96 11.11 5.91
N MET A 117 -22.81 9.80 6.13
CA MET A 117 -23.92 8.86 6.29
C MET A 117 -24.54 9.00 7.67
N ASP A 118 -25.79 8.55 7.79
CA ASP A 118 -26.42 8.33 9.09
C ASP A 118 -25.74 7.17 9.85
N LEU A 119 -25.90 7.12 11.17
CA LEU A 119 -25.26 6.12 12.01
C LEU A 119 -25.59 4.68 11.61
N ALA A 120 -26.84 4.40 11.24
CA ALA A 120 -27.25 3.05 10.86
C ALA A 120 -26.54 2.58 9.57
N SER A 121 -26.37 3.49 8.61
CA SER A 121 -25.59 3.22 7.39
C SER A 121 -24.09 3.07 7.68
N GLN A 122 -23.54 3.87 8.60
CA GLN A 122 -22.15 3.73 9.05
C GLN A 122 -21.94 2.38 9.73
N ASP A 123 -22.84 1.96 10.61
CA ASP A 123 -22.78 0.66 11.30
C ASP A 123 -22.84 -0.51 10.32
N LEU A 124 -23.68 -0.42 9.29
CA LEU A 124 -23.76 -1.44 8.25
C LEU A 124 -22.44 -1.57 7.49
N VAL A 125 -21.86 -0.45 7.09
CA VAL A 125 -20.54 -0.46 6.40
C VAL A 125 -19.46 -0.96 7.34
N ALA A 126 -19.41 -0.51 8.58
CA ALA A 126 -18.42 -0.93 9.55
C ALA A 126 -18.51 -2.43 9.85
N SER A 127 -19.72 -2.98 9.97
CA SER A 127 -19.94 -4.42 10.15
C SER A 127 -19.40 -5.21 8.95
N TYR A 128 -19.60 -4.72 7.74
CA TYR A 128 -19.05 -5.34 6.52
C TYR A 128 -17.51 -5.27 6.48
N LEU A 129 -16.92 -4.13 6.80
CA LEU A 129 -15.47 -3.98 6.89
C LEU A 129 -14.89 -4.89 7.98
N LEU A 130 -15.56 -5.00 9.13
CA LEU A 130 -15.16 -5.91 10.20
C LEU A 130 -15.18 -7.37 9.72
N GLN A 131 -16.23 -7.77 9.02
CA GLN A 131 -16.33 -9.11 8.43
C GLN A 131 -15.21 -9.39 7.43
N LEU A 132 -14.89 -8.45 6.56
CA LEU A 132 -13.79 -8.60 5.59
C LEU A 132 -12.44 -8.75 6.30
N SER A 133 -12.18 -7.93 7.33
CA SER A 133 -10.92 -7.97 8.09
C SER A 133 -10.77 -9.29 8.84
N ASP A 134 -11.83 -9.80 9.46
CA ASP A 134 -11.81 -11.06 10.19
C ASP A 134 -11.65 -12.27 9.24
N GLN A 135 -12.33 -12.26 8.10
CA GLN A 135 -12.12 -13.27 7.05
C GLN A 135 -10.70 -13.26 6.48
N ALA A 136 -10.11 -12.07 6.33
CA ALA A 136 -8.72 -11.96 5.88
C ALA A 136 -7.75 -12.52 6.93
N ARG A 137 -8.01 -12.23 8.21
CA ARG A 137 -7.28 -12.77 9.37
C ARG A 137 -7.34 -14.30 9.39
N GLU A 138 -8.54 -14.90 9.32
CA GLU A 138 -8.73 -16.35 9.31
C GLU A 138 -8.01 -17.01 8.14
N ARG A 139 -8.10 -16.42 6.95
CA ARG A 139 -7.36 -16.89 5.77
C ARG A 139 -5.84 -16.82 5.99
N ALA A 140 -5.35 -15.74 6.58
CA ALA A 140 -3.93 -15.59 6.87
C ALA A 140 -3.45 -16.63 7.90
N ILE A 141 -4.23 -16.93 8.94
CA ILE A 141 -3.92 -17.96 9.92
C ILE A 141 -3.92 -19.34 9.26
N SER A 142 -5.00 -19.71 8.55
CA SER A 142 -5.17 -21.04 7.95
C SER A 142 -4.13 -21.34 6.86
N GLN A 143 -3.63 -20.30 6.18
CA GLN A 143 -2.63 -20.45 5.13
C GLN A 143 -1.19 -20.31 5.64
N GLY A 144 -0.99 -20.07 6.94
CA GLY A 144 0.34 -19.83 7.52
C GLY A 144 1.00 -18.55 7.00
N GLY A 145 0.19 -17.53 6.72
CA GLY A 145 0.59 -16.31 6.06
C GLY A 145 0.38 -16.35 4.56
N LEU A 146 0.96 -15.39 3.85
CA LEU A 146 0.83 -15.30 2.39
C LEU A 146 1.59 -16.42 1.68
N LYS A 147 0.93 -17.09 0.74
CA LYS A 147 1.58 -18.06 -0.15
C LYS A 147 2.43 -17.35 -1.21
N PHE A 148 3.44 -18.08 -1.73
CA PHE A 148 4.16 -17.66 -2.93
C PHE A 148 3.17 -17.48 -4.12
N PRO A 149 3.27 -16.45 -4.96
CA PRO A 149 4.32 -15.40 -4.94
C PRO A 149 3.99 -14.23 -3.99
N HIS A 150 2.77 -14.15 -3.45
CA HIS A 150 2.29 -13.02 -2.66
C HIS A 150 3.08 -12.79 -1.35
N ARG A 151 3.61 -13.85 -0.74
CA ARG A 151 4.48 -13.74 0.43
C ARG A 151 5.74 -12.92 0.11
N TRP A 152 6.31 -13.16 -1.04
CA TRP A 152 7.53 -12.49 -1.49
C TRP A 152 7.24 -11.07 -1.99
N LEU A 153 6.21 -10.95 -2.81
CA LEU A 153 5.74 -9.68 -3.35
C LEU A 153 5.14 -8.79 -2.25
N GLY A 154 4.43 -9.33 -1.27
CA GLY A 154 3.78 -8.56 -0.20
C GLY A 154 4.74 -7.71 0.63
N VAL A 155 5.92 -8.25 0.98
CA VAL A 155 6.96 -7.48 1.67
C VAL A 155 7.55 -6.38 0.78
N LEU A 156 7.64 -6.66 -0.53
CA LEU A 156 8.16 -5.74 -1.53
C LEU A 156 7.12 -4.71 -2.00
N THR A 157 5.84 -5.01 -1.82
CA THR A 157 4.71 -4.27 -2.40
C THR A 157 3.88 -3.50 -1.39
N ALA A 158 4.29 -3.46 -0.11
CA ALA A 158 3.62 -2.62 0.87
C ALA A 158 3.59 -1.16 0.38
N PRO A 159 2.42 -0.50 0.41
CA PRO A 159 2.31 0.88 -0.05
C PRO A 159 3.28 1.78 0.74
N THR A 160 4.17 2.45 0.04
CA THR A 160 5.21 3.30 0.67
C THR A 160 4.67 4.64 1.15
N HIS A 161 3.50 5.03 0.66
CA HIS A 161 2.80 6.27 1.04
C HIS A 161 1.88 6.08 2.26
N VAL A 162 1.67 4.85 2.70
CA VAL A 162 0.92 4.57 3.94
C VAL A 162 1.89 4.56 5.10
N LEU A 163 1.61 5.37 6.11
CA LEU A 163 2.47 5.55 7.29
C LEU A 163 2.70 4.24 8.06
N HIS A 164 1.69 3.36 8.08
CA HIS A 164 1.73 2.08 8.80
C HIS A 164 1.03 0.97 8.00
N PRO A 165 1.64 0.47 6.91
CA PRO A 165 1.06 -0.68 6.23
C PRO A 165 1.27 -1.92 7.10
N ALA A 166 0.22 -2.40 7.74
CA ALA A 166 0.27 -3.71 8.37
C ALA A 166 0.32 -4.78 7.28
N ILE A 167 1.25 -5.70 7.41
CA ILE A 167 1.40 -6.83 6.50
C ILE A 167 1.47 -8.10 7.33
N TRP A 168 0.49 -8.95 7.18
CA TRP A 168 0.47 -10.28 7.79
C TRP A 168 1.31 -11.24 6.94
N SER A 169 2.62 -11.00 6.90
CA SER A 169 3.57 -11.74 6.06
C SER A 169 3.96 -13.11 6.63
N ALA A 170 3.83 -13.27 7.96
CA ALA A 170 4.08 -14.51 8.67
C ALA A 170 2.92 -14.79 9.62
N ALA A 171 2.68 -16.07 9.92
CA ALA A 171 1.60 -16.47 10.83
C ALA A 171 1.70 -15.82 12.23
N ASP A 172 2.93 -15.56 12.68
CA ASP A 172 3.19 -14.94 13.99
C ASP A 172 2.82 -13.45 14.06
N GLY A 173 2.70 -12.78 12.90
CA GLY A 173 2.25 -11.39 12.82
C GLY A 173 0.74 -11.22 12.68
N VAL A 174 -0.01 -12.32 12.54
CA VAL A 174 -1.46 -12.28 12.40
C VAL A 174 -2.09 -12.33 13.79
N PRO A 175 -3.00 -11.38 14.12
CA PRO A 175 -3.74 -11.44 15.38
C PRO A 175 -4.50 -12.78 15.50
N ARG A 176 -4.36 -13.47 16.65
CA ARG A 176 -5.03 -14.76 16.85
C ARG A 176 -6.49 -14.60 17.23
N ASP A 177 -6.79 -13.57 18.00
CA ASP A 177 -8.13 -13.31 18.50
C ASP A 177 -9.01 -12.71 17.39
N ARG A 178 -10.28 -13.10 17.42
CA ARG A 178 -11.29 -12.58 16.51
C ARG A 178 -11.52 -11.10 16.77
N PHE A 179 -11.73 -10.34 15.71
CA PHE A 179 -12.14 -8.97 15.83
C PHE A 179 -13.64 -8.89 16.14
N VAL A 180 -13.98 -8.20 17.22
CA VAL A 180 -15.36 -7.94 17.66
C VAL A 180 -15.76 -6.47 17.45
N GLY A 181 -14.80 -5.63 17.08
CA GLY A 181 -15.04 -4.22 16.82
C GLY A 181 -14.05 -3.66 15.82
N LEU A 182 -14.36 -2.43 15.38
CA LEU A 182 -13.54 -1.68 14.43
C LEU A 182 -13.50 -0.24 14.89
N ARG A 183 -12.29 0.35 14.91
CA ARG A 183 -12.09 1.77 15.18
C ARG A 183 -11.47 2.45 13.97
N ILE A 184 -12.01 3.60 13.64
CA ILE A 184 -11.48 4.48 12.59
C ILE A 184 -10.94 5.72 13.26
N TYR A 185 -9.66 5.95 13.09
CA TYR A 185 -8.97 7.12 13.60
C TYR A 185 -8.66 8.09 12.48
N GLN A 186 -8.81 9.37 12.77
CA GLN A 186 -8.21 10.42 11.97
C GLN A 186 -6.84 10.72 12.58
N GLU A 187 -5.80 10.48 11.82
CA GLU A 187 -4.43 10.85 12.18
C GLU A 187 -4.03 12.08 11.40
N SER A 188 -3.35 12.98 12.05
CA SER A 188 -2.73 14.15 11.41
C SER A 188 -1.29 14.28 11.87
N TRP A 189 -0.41 14.61 10.94
CA TRP A 189 0.98 14.87 11.23
C TRP A 189 1.36 16.28 10.76
N ASP A 190 2.07 16.99 11.62
CA ASP A 190 2.58 18.32 11.33
C ASP A 190 3.97 18.17 10.73
N LEU A 191 4.13 18.70 9.52
CA LEU A 191 5.40 18.64 8.78
C LEU A 191 6.50 19.44 9.48
N GLU A 192 6.18 20.55 10.14
CA GLU A 192 7.17 21.36 10.88
C GLU A 192 7.57 20.70 12.20
N ALA A 193 6.60 20.19 12.96
CA ALA A 193 6.86 19.53 14.24
C ALA A 193 7.58 18.18 14.08
N SER A 194 7.57 17.61 12.87
CA SER A 194 8.16 16.31 12.56
C SER A 194 9.60 16.37 12.07
N GLN A 195 10.21 17.56 12.01
CA GLN A 195 11.63 17.70 11.70
C GLN A 195 12.45 17.93 12.98
N PRO A 196 13.56 17.17 13.21
CA PRO A 196 14.20 16.20 12.34
C PRO A 196 13.77 14.74 12.54
N ALA A 197 12.85 14.39 13.42
CA ALA A 197 12.23 13.07 13.67
C ALA A 197 12.03 12.86 15.20
N PRO A 198 11.12 11.98 15.67
CA PRO A 198 10.15 11.17 14.91
C PRO A 198 8.87 11.93 14.60
N VAL A 199 8.12 11.43 13.62
CA VAL A 199 6.81 11.97 13.23
C VAL A 199 5.87 12.01 14.44
N LYS A 200 5.40 13.19 14.82
CA LYS A 200 4.40 13.35 15.87
C LYS A 200 3.02 13.34 15.23
N ASN A 201 2.28 12.27 15.47
CA ASN A 201 0.92 12.13 15.01
C ASN A 201 -0.07 12.52 16.10
N ALA A 202 -1.00 13.43 15.79
CA ALA A 202 -2.20 13.58 16.59
C ALA A 202 -3.24 12.57 16.10
N ARG A 203 -3.74 11.74 17.03
CA ARG A 203 -4.70 10.68 16.74
C ARG A 203 -6.02 10.99 17.43
N VAL A 204 -7.09 11.06 16.65
CA VAL A 204 -8.44 11.31 17.16
C VAL A 204 -9.36 10.18 16.69
N LEU A 205 -10.07 9.59 17.63
CA LEU A 205 -11.10 8.59 17.30
C LEU A 205 -12.24 9.28 16.54
N ALA A 206 -12.42 8.88 15.30
CA ALA A 206 -13.45 9.43 14.43
C ALA A 206 -14.74 8.60 14.42
N TYR A 207 -14.60 7.28 14.58
CA TYR A 207 -15.75 6.37 14.61
C TYR A 207 -15.37 5.05 15.31
N GLU A 208 -16.30 4.48 16.05
CA GLU A 208 -16.17 3.17 16.70
C GLU A 208 -17.40 2.32 16.43
N TYR A 209 -17.18 1.09 16.02
CA TYR A 209 -18.19 0.05 15.87
C TYR A 209 -17.86 -1.14 16.76
N GLN A 210 -18.85 -1.64 17.49
CA GLN A 210 -18.77 -2.90 18.24
C GLN A 210 -19.89 -3.81 17.77
N GLN A 211 -19.54 -5.05 17.51
CA GLN A 211 -20.53 -6.06 17.15
C GLN A 211 -21.42 -6.33 18.38
N PRO A 212 -22.76 -6.28 18.23
CA PRO A 212 -23.72 -6.53 19.32
C PRO A 212 -23.64 -7.99 19.84
#